data_4123a9691c82639e41ede256e26934c5
#
_entry.id   4123a9691c82639e41ede256e26934c5
#
_cell.length_a   1.000
_cell.length_b   1.000
_cell.length_c   1.000
_cell.angle_alpha   90.00
_cell.angle_beta   90.00
_cell.angle_gamma   90.00
#
_symmetry.space_group_name_H-M   'P 1'
#
loop_
_entity.id
_entity.type
_entity.pdbx_description
1 polymer ?
#
loop_
_entity_poly.entity_id
_entity_poly.type
_entity_poly.pdbx_seq_one_letter_code
_entity_poly.pdbx_strand_id
1 'polypeptide(L)'
;MPTVFIPAQLRELSGGTQSVILEARNVREIVCQLDAMFPGFKDRICIDGNISPSLQVSIDSVMTSRGMIAKVQPHSEVHFLPAIGGG
;
A
#
# COMPACT_ATOMS: atom_id res chain seq x y z
N MET A 1 -1.19 2.98 -15.20
CA MET A 1 -0.36 3.02 -13.99
C MET A 1 -1.24 3.37 -12.79
N PRO A 2 -1.38 2.48 -11.82
CA PRO A 2 -2.16 2.78 -10.63
C PRO A 2 -1.60 3.96 -9.84
N THR A 3 -2.49 4.69 -9.17
CA THR A 3 -2.12 5.73 -8.23
C THR A 3 -2.18 5.16 -6.82
N VAL A 4 -1.09 5.28 -6.07
CA VAL A 4 -0.98 4.73 -4.73
C VAL A 4 -0.90 5.87 -3.73
N PHE A 5 -1.79 5.85 -2.74
CA PHE A 5 -1.85 6.88 -1.71
C PHE A 5 -1.10 6.42 -0.46
N ILE A 6 -0.21 7.27 0.01
CA ILE A 6 0.64 6.97 1.16
C ILE A 6 -0.13 7.28 2.44
N PRO A 7 -0.20 6.33 3.40
CA PRO A 7 -0.87 6.60 4.68
C PRO A 7 -0.22 7.76 5.41
N ALA A 8 -1.03 8.56 6.09
CA ALA A 8 -0.54 9.74 6.79
C ALA A 8 0.59 9.38 7.77
N GLN A 9 0.45 8.27 8.50
CA GLN A 9 1.44 7.86 9.49
C GLN A 9 2.77 7.43 8.88
N LEU A 10 2.82 7.22 7.56
CA LEU A 10 4.04 6.80 6.87
C LEU A 10 4.64 7.88 6.00
N ARG A 11 4.06 9.08 6.00
CA ARG A 11 4.57 10.17 5.15
C ARG A 11 5.94 10.66 5.55
N GLU A 12 6.38 10.39 6.76
CA GLU A 12 7.77 10.67 7.14
C GLU A 12 8.74 9.90 6.27
N LEU A 13 8.42 8.63 5.97
CA LEU A 13 9.28 7.81 5.12
C LEU A 13 9.27 8.28 3.67
N SER A 14 8.17 8.87 3.23
CA SER A 14 8.03 9.33 1.85
C SER A 14 8.43 10.78 1.66
N GLY A 15 9.00 11.43 2.68
CA GLY A 15 9.39 12.82 2.60
C GLY A 15 8.22 13.77 2.43
N GLY A 16 7.03 13.38 2.92
CA GLY A 16 5.82 14.17 2.78
C GLY A 16 5.03 13.88 1.53
N THR A 17 5.49 12.97 0.68
CA THR A 17 4.76 12.58 -0.53
C THR A 17 3.44 11.91 -0.15
N GLN A 18 2.34 12.39 -0.72
CA GLN A 18 1.00 11.90 -0.40
C GLN A 18 0.55 10.79 -1.33
N SER A 19 1.02 10.80 -2.57
CA SER A 19 0.68 9.76 -3.54
C SER A 19 1.78 9.60 -4.57
N VAL A 20 1.83 8.43 -5.18
CA VAL A 20 2.77 8.13 -6.26
C VAL A 20 2.06 7.35 -7.34
N ILE A 21 2.54 7.46 -8.57
CA ILE A 21 2.02 6.67 -9.68
C ILE A 21 3.06 5.63 -10.02
N LEU A 22 2.65 4.36 -10.00
CA LEU A 22 3.55 3.23 -10.21
C LEU A 22 2.98 2.29 -11.25
N GLU A 23 3.86 1.63 -12.00
CA GLU A 23 3.44 0.54 -12.85
C GLU A 23 3.46 -0.74 -12.02
N ALA A 24 2.28 -1.29 -11.75
CA ALA A 24 2.15 -2.49 -10.94
C ALA A 24 0.86 -3.23 -11.31
N ARG A 25 0.87 -4.53 -11.13
CA ARG A 25 -0.27 -5.39 -11.41
C ARG A 25 -0.90 -5.98 -10.16
N ASN A 26 -0.21 -5.90 -9.05
CA ASN A 26 -0.71 -6.40 -7.77
C ASN A 26 -0.08 -5.60 -6.63
N VAL A 27 -0.60 -5.83 -5.43
CA VAL A 27 -0.14 -5.09 -4.25
C VAL A 27 1.32 -5.40 -3.94
N ARG A 28 1.76 -6.62 -4.16
CA ARG A 28 3.16 -6.98 -3.91
C ARG A 28 4.11 -6.11 -4.72
N GLU A 29 3.81 -5.91 -5.99
CA GLU A 29 4.65 -5.05 -6.85
C GLU A 29 4.65 -3.62 -6.35
N ILE A 30 3.50 -3.13 -5.89
CA ILE A 30 3.40 -1.80 -5.30
C ILE A 30 4.31 -1.68 -4.10
N VAL A 31 4.22 -2.64 -3.18
CA VAL A 31 5.02 -2.61 -1.95
C VAL A 31 6.51 -2.67 -2.26
N CYS A 32 6.91 -3.51 -3.20
CA CYS A 32 8.32 -3.60 -3.58
C CYS A 32 8.84 -2.29 -4.17
N GLN A 33 8.05 -1.64 -5.01
CA GLN A 33 8.47 -0.37 -5.60
C GLN A 33 8.50 0.75 -4.57
N LEU A 34 7.53 0.78 -3.65
CA LEU A 34 7.54 1.77 -2.58
C LEU A 34 8.76 1.59 -1.69
N ASP A 35 9.15 0.36 -1.39
CA ASP A 35 10.33 0.11 -0.57
C ASP A 35 11.60 0.55 -1.29
N ALA A 36 11.66 0.38 -2.60
CA ALA A 36 12.80 0.85 -3.39
C ALA A 36 12.88 2.38 -3.42
N MET A 37 11.73 3.06 -3.47
CA MET A 37 11.67 4.53 -3.47
C MET A 37 11.88 5.11 -2.08
N PHE A 38 11.34 4.46 -1.08
CA PHE A 38 11.35 4.93 0.31
C PHE A 38 11.84 3.78 1.19
N PRO A 39 13.17 3.61 1.36
CA PRO A 39 13.70 2.47 2.11
C PRO A 39 13.10 2.35 3.50
N GLY A 40 12.72 1.14 3.87
CA GLY A 40 12.05 0.86 5.15
C GLY A 40 10.53 0.84 5.05
N PHE A 41 9.96 1.22 3.90
CA PHE A 41 8.52 1.27 3.74
C PHE A 41 7.88 -0.11 3.92
N LYS A 42 8.46 -1.13 3.28
CA LYS A 42 7.94 -2.49 3.37
C LYS A 42 7.93 -2.99 4.81
N ASP A 43 8.97 -2.71 5.58
CA ASP A 43 9.05 -3.15 6.97
C ASP A 43 7.96 -2.51 7.83
N ARG A 44 7.46 -1.35 7.44
CA ARG A 44 6.44 -0.65 8.20
C ARG A 44 5.04 -1.14 7.87
N ILE A 45 4.81 -1.66 6.67
CA ILE A 45 3.47 -2.07 6.24
C ILE A 45 3.30 -3.58 6.10
N CYS A 46 4.37 -4.36 6.23
CA CYS A 46 4.31 -5.81 6.09
C CYS A 46 4.87 -6.51 7.32
N ILE A 47 4.27 -7.65 7.64
CA ILE A 47 4.73 -8.56 8.69
C ILE A 47 4.77 -9.96 8.08
N ASP A 48 5.93 -10.62 8.13
CA ASP A 48 6.11 -11.98 7.61
C ASP A 48 5.68 -12.12 6.15
N GLY A 49 5.98 -11.10 5.34
CA GLY A 49 5.69 -11.13 3.92
C GLY A 49 4.25 -10.82 3.55
N ASN A 50 3.41 -10.46 4.52
CA ASN A 50 2.01 -10.11 4.30
C ASN A 50 1.74 -8.71 4.83
N ILE A 51 0.62 -8.12 4.37
CA ILE A 51 0.20 -6.81 4.88
C ILE A 51 -0.06 -6.93 6.39
N SER A 52 0.44 -5.96 7.15
CA SER A 52 0.24 -5.91 8.59
C SER A 52 -1.25 -5.95 8.93
N PRO A 53 -1.65 -6.70 9.98
CA PRO A 53 -3.04 -6.69 10.43
C PRO A 53 -3.56 -5.33 10.86
N SER A 54 -2.67 -4.38 11.14
CA SER A 54 -3.08 -3.03 11.50
C SER A 54 -3.42 -2.16 10.29
N LEU A 55 -3.29 -2.70 9.08
CA LEU A 55 -3.58 -1.97 7.85
C LEU A 55 -4.57 -2.74 7.01
N GLN A 56 -5.31 -1.97 6.21
CA GLN A 56 -6.20 -2.51 5.19
C GLN A 56 -5.84 -1.88 3.86
N VAL A 57 -6.06 -2.63 2.79
CA VAL A 57 -5.82 -2.14 1.44
C VAL A 57 -7.16 -1.94 0.76
N SER A 58 -7.37 -0.75 0.23
CA SER A 58 -8.55 -0.43 -0.57
C SER A 58 -8.11 -0.23 -2.01
N ILE A 59 -8.79 -0.89 -2.93
CA ILE A 59 -8.54 -0.75 -4.36
C ILE A 59 -9.84 -0.29 -5.01
N ASP A 60 -9.81 0.91 -5.58
CA ASP A 60 -10.97 1.54 -6.20
C ASP A 60 -12.18 1.59 -5.25
N SER A 61 -11.90 1.98 -4.01
CA SER A 61 -12.89 2.13 -2.94
C SER A 61 -13.44 0.82 -2.40
N VAL A 62 -12.87 -0.32 -2.78
CA VAL A 62 -13.28 -1.63 -2.30
C VAL A 62 -12.17 -2.22 -1.45
N MET A 63 -12.48 -2.53 -0.19
CA MET A 63 -11.52 -3.20 0.69
C MET A 63 -11.25 -4.60 0.19
N THR A 64 -9.97 -4.98 0.15
CA THR A 64 -9.58 -6.32 -0.25
C THR A 64 -9.05 -7.10 0.96
N SER A 65 -9.38 -8.39 1.01
CA SER A 65 -8.81 -9.30 1.99
C SER A 65 -7.67 -10.12 1.42
N ARG A 66 -7.29 -9.88 0.17
CA ARG A 66 -6.26 -10.69 -0.49
C ARG A 66 -4.85 -10.23 -0.19
N GLY A 67 -4.67 -9.08 0.42
CA GLY A 67 -3.35 -8.59 0.81
C GLY A 67 -2.41 -8.46 -0.39
N MET A 68 -1.23 -9.06 -0.28
CA MET A 68 -0.16 -8.90 -1.27
C MET A 68 -0.52 -9.44 -2.65
N ILE A 69 -1.44 -10.39 -2.74
CA ILE A 69 -1.80 -10.98 -4.04
C ILE A 69 -2.98 -10.28 -4.71
N ALA A 70 -3.54 -9.27 -4.07
CA ALA A 70 -4.65 -8.53 -4.66
C ALA A 70 -4.19 -7.88 -5.97
N LYS A 71 -5.02 -8.00 -7.00
CA LYS A 71 -4.70 -7.45 -8.32
C LYS A 71 -5.13 -6.00 -8.40
N VAL A 72 -4.38 -5.21 -9.15
CA VAL A 72 -4.72 -3.82 -9.42
C VAL A 72 -4.80 -3.61 -10.93
N GLN A 73 -5.71 -2.75 -11.34
CA GLN A 73 -5.90 -2.41 -12.74
C GLN A 73 -5.06 -1.20 -13.12
N PRO A 74 -4.87 -0.94 -14.43
CA PRO A 74 -4.03 0.19 -14.85
C PRO A 74 -4.46 1.55 -14.33
N HIS A 75 -5.73 1.73 -14.01
CA HIS A 75 -6.24 3.02 -13.53
C HIS A 75 -6.72 2.95 -12.09
N SER A 76 -6.32 1.92 -11.36
CA SER A 76 -6.77 1.77 -9.97
C SER A 76 -6.20 2.83 -9.06
N GLU A 77 -6.97 3.16 -8.03
CA GLU A 77 -6.51 3.95 -6.90
C GLU A 77 -6.35 3.04 -5.71
N VAL A 78 -5.16 3.00 -5.15
CA VAL A 78 -4.83 2.10 -4.05
C VAL A 78 -4.56 2.91 -2.79
N HIS A 79 -5.27 2.59 -1.73
CA HIS A 79 -5.11 3.24 -0.44
C HIS A 79 -4.71 2.22 0.61
N PHE A 80 -3.73 2.59 1.43
CA PHE A 80 -3.41 1.84 2.64
C PHE A 80 -4.03 2.59 3.81
N LEU A 81 -4.93 1.94 4.52
CA LEU A 81 -5.73 2.57 5.56
C LEU A 81 -5.52 1.85 6.89
N PRO A 82 -5.63 2.57 8.02
CA PRO A 82 -5.61 1.90 9.32
C PRO A 82 -6.79 0.93 9.43
N ALA A 83 -6.55 -0.26 9.97
CA ALA A 83 -7.62 -1.21 10.20
C ALA A 83 -8.48 -0.74 11.37
N ILE A 84 -9.79 -0.65 11.15
CA ILE A 84 -10.73 -0.18 12.15
C ILE A 84 -11.19 -1.36 12.99
N GLY A 85 -11.17 -1.21 14.31
CA GLY A 85 -11.64 -2.26 15.20
C GLY A 85 -10.75 -3.47 15.23
N GLY A 86 -9.61 -3.39 14.60
CA GLY A 86 -8.64 -4.46 14.60
C GLY A 86 -8.01 -4.66 15.95
N GLY A 87 -8.56 -3.94 16.83
CA GLY A 87 -8.23 -4.02 18.24
C GLY A 87 -7.05 -4.74 18.52
#